data_7e5cd0804d0c819099fd0f81cf424b0a
#
_entry.id   7e5cd0804d0c819099fd0f81cf424b0a
#
_cell.length_a   1.000
_cell.length_b   1.000
_cell.length_c   1.000
_cell.angle_alpha   90.00
_cell.angle_beta   90.00
_cell.angle_gamma   90.00
#
_symmetry.space_group_name_H-M   'P 1'
#
loop_
_entity.id
_entity.type
_entity.pdbx_description
1 polymer ?
#
loop_
_entity_poly.entity_id
_entity_poly.type
_entity_poly.pdbx_seq_one_letter_code
_entity_poly.pdbx_strand_id
1 'polypeptide(L)'
;MKIAVLGANGFLGRYITQHLVTGGYTVLPVTRSIMDLSDYATVTQWLKDNEPYAVINCATAGGKQRMGDAVLDDVQNNINVFLNFFNNSEYFVKFINIGSGSEFDIATNIDRASETALLTAFPKDSYGYSKNVIARMSLTHPKFYTLRLFGCFDKTDPDFRLFKKFLNGEITEIADRQFDYFSARDLCTVIEYYLNNHVLYRDVNCVYRDKLYLSEILGKFKPVTITSINERNYTGDGTLLSGFNLDLDGLDKSIRDYQ
;
A
#
# COMPACT_ATOMS: atom_id res chain seq x y z
N MET A 1 12.43 9.22 17.17
CA MET A 1 11.83 7.89 16.90
C MET A 1 12.61 7.28 15.74
N LYS A 2 13.14 6.04 15.89
CA LYS A 2 13.91 5.35 14.84
C LYS A 2 12.96 4.45 14.04
N ILE A 3 12.87 4.63 12.74
CA ILE A 3 11.88 3.96 11.87
C ILE A 3 12.58 3.24 10.74
N ALA A 4 12.39 1.92 10.63
CA ALA A 4 12.87 1.14 9.50
C ALA A 4 11.85 1.19 8.34
N VAL A 5 12.30 1.46 7.12
CA VAL A 5 11.47 1.40 5.91
C VAL A 5 12.00 0.30 5.00
N LEU A 6 11.27 -0.82 4.92
CA LEU A 6 11.62 -1.95 4.06
C LEU A 6 11.21 -1.65 2.61
N GLY A 7 12.07 -2.01 1.66
CA GLY A 7 11.83 -1.70 0.25
C GLY A 7 12.00 -0.21 -0.07
N ALA A 8 12.92 0.46 0.61
CA ALA A 8 13.17 1.91 0.53
C ALA A 8 13.51 2.42 -0.89
N ASN A 9 13.95 1.55 -1.81
CA ASN A 9 14.22 1.90 -3.22
C ASN A 9 12.96 1.83 -4.12
N GLY A 10 11.85 1.25 -3.63
CA GLY A 10 10.58 1.21 -4.34
C GLY A 10 9.88 2.57 -4.38
N PHE A 11 8.82 2.72 -5.17
CA PHE A 11 8.05 3.96 -5.29
C PHE A 11 7.58 4.47 -3.92
N LEU A 12 6.77 3.69 -3.20
CA LEU A 12 6.27 4.10 -1.89
C LEU A 12 7.38 4.18 -0.84
N GLY A 13 8.32 3.23 -0.84
CA GLY A 13 9.41 3.21 0.12
C GLY A 13 10.29 4.47 0.06
N ARG A 14 10.61 4.95 -1.15
CA ARG A 14 11.35 6.22 -1.34
C ARG A 14 10.55 7.42 -0.85
N TYR A 15 9.29 7.49 -1.23
CA TYR A 15 8.42 8.61 -0.84
C TYR A 15 8.27 8.69 0.68
N ILE A 16 7.92 7.58 1.33
CA ILE A 16 7.76 7.50 2.78
C ILE A 16 9.08 7.82 3.50
N THR A 17 10.22 7.27 3.00
CA THR A 17 11.54 7.59 3.56
C THR A 17 11.81 9.08 3.53
N GLN A 18 11.63 9.73 2.38
CA GLN A 18 11.89 11.16 2.22
C GLN A 18 10.95 12.00 3.10
N HIS A 19 9.68 11.66 3.14
CA HIS A 19 8.68 12.35 3.96
C HIS A 19 9.05 12.29 5.44
N LEU A 20 9.35 11.11 5.97
CA LEU A 20 9.70 10.92 7.37
C LEU A 20 11.02 11.60 7.76
N VAL A 21 12.02 11.59 6.87
CA VAL A 21 13.28 12.33 7.08
C VAL A 21 13.00 13.83 7.17
N THR A 22 12.19 14.37 6.28
CA THR A 22 11.77 15.78 6.29
C THR A 22 10.98 16.12 7.56
N GLY A 23 10.16 15.18 8.06
CA GLY A 23 9.42 15.30 9.32
C GLY A 23 10.29 15.15 10.59
N GLY A 24 11.62 14.99 10.47
CA GLY A 24 12.55 14.93 11.61
C GLY A 24 12.68 13.55 12.27
N TYR A 25 12.15 12.49 11.64
CA TYR A 25 12.34 11.12 12.12
C TYR A 25 13.75 10.60 11.77
N THR A 26 14.31 9.73 12.62
CA THR A 26 15.50 8.95 12.30
C THR A 26 15.09 7.75 11.45
N VAL A 27 15.34 7.79 10.15
CA VAL A 27 14.90 6.73 9.23
C VAL A 27 16.06 5.78 8.91
N LEU A 28 15.79 4.49 8.94
CA LEU A 28 16.66 3.40 8.51
C LEU A 28 16.11 2.86 7.18
N PRO A 29 16.62 3.34 6.02
CA PRO A 29 16.15 2.84 4.73
C PRO A 29 16.75 1.45 4.48
N VAL A 30 15.89 0.42 4.41
CA VAL A 30 16.32 -0.97 4.18
C VAL A 30 16.10 -1.36 2.73
N THR A 31 17.20 -1.69 2.06
CA THR A 31 17.24 -2.14 0.67
C THR A 31 17.88 -3.53 0.58
N ARG A 32 17.78 -4.18 -0.58
CA ARG A 32 18.41 -5.50 -0.81
C ARG A 32 19.94 -5.51 -0.63
N SER A 33 20.60 -4.36 -0.81
CA SER A 33 22.03 -4.23 -0.58
C SER A 33 22.42 -4.12 0.89
N ILE A 34 21.46 -3.76 1.76
CA ILE A 34 21.66 -3.63 3.21
C ILE A 34 21.32 -4.93 3.91
N MET A 35 20.20 -5.57 3.52
CA MET A 35 19.71 -6.78 4.18
C MET A 35 18.87 -7.61 3.21
N ASP A 36 19.12 -8.91 3.17
CA ASP A 36 18.20 -9.87 2.56
C ASP A 36 17.04 -10.11 3.55
N LEU A 37 15.87 -9.60 3.20
CA LEU A 37 14.67 -9.73 4.04
C LEU A 37 14.16 -11.17 4.14
N SER A 38 14.58 -12.07 3.24
CA SER A 38 14.19 -13.49 3.25
C SER A 38 15.05 -14.35 4.20
N ASP A 39 16.20 -13.84 4.62
CA ASP A 39 17.09 -14.53 5.57
C ASP A 39 16.73 -14.17 7.01
N TYR A 40 16.18 -15.12 7.74
CA TYR A 40 15.77 -14.96 9.13
C TYR A 40 16.92 -14.53 10.06
N ALA A 41 18.09 -15.14 9.94
CA ALA A 41 19.23 -14.84 10.81
C ALA A 41 19.74 -13.40 10.61
N THR A 42 19.85 -12.99 9.34
CA THR A 42 20.22 -11.62 8.97
C THR A 42 19.21 -10.60 9.48
N VAL A 43 17.91 -10.86 9.32
CA VAL A 43 16.84 -9.98 9.84
C VAL A 43 16.92 -9.88 11.36
N THR A 44 17.06 -11.02 12.06
CA THR A 44 17.16 -11.04 13.52
C THR A 44 18.35 -10.22 14.03
N GLN A 45 19.54 -10.44 13.41
CA GLN A 45 20.73 -9.71 13.82
C GLN A 45 20.59 -8.20 13.55
N TRP A 46 20.07 -7.84 12.37
CA TRP A 46 19.87 -6.44 12.02
C TRP A 46 18.89 -5.73 12.98
N LEU A 47 17.81 -6.40 13.38
CA LEU A 47 16.84 -5.85 14.33
C LEU A 47 17.48 -5.63 15.71
N LYS A 48 18.31 -6.57 16.19
CA LYS A 48 19.07 -6.41 17.44
C LYS A 48 20.03 -5.24 17.43
N ASP A 49 20.75 -5.06 16.32
CA ASP A 49 21.77 -4.02 16.20
C ASP A 49 21.15 -2.63 16.04
N ASN A 50 19.97 -2.54 15.45
CA ASN A 50 19.35 -1.27 15.09
C ASN A 50 18.21 -0.83 16.03
N GLU A 51 17.51 -1.75 16.68
CA GLU A 51 16.41 -1.50 17.60
C GLU A 51 15.40 -0.45 17.08
N PRO A 52 14.76 -0.64 15.91
CA PRO A 52 13.80 0.32 15.40
C PRO A 52 12.57 0.38 16.31
N TYR A 53 12.04 1.58 16.56
CA TYR A 53 10.73 1.72 17.21
C TYR A 53 9.62 1.16 16.33
N ALA A 54 9.66 1.43 15.03
CA ALA A 54 8.68 0.93 14.08
C ALA A 54 9.34 0.43 12.79
N VAL A 55 8.66 -0.52 12.16
CA VAL A 55 9.01 -1.05 10.84
C VAL A 55 7.84 -0.77 9.89
N ILE A 56 8.11 -0.13 8.75
CA ILE A 56 7.15 0.11 7.68
C ILE A 56 7.52 -0.80 6.51
N ASN A 57 6.63 -1.72 6.16
CA ASN A 57 6.88 -2.70 5.11
C ASN A 57 6.29 -2.27 3.77
N CYS A 58 7.15 -1.73 2.88
CA CYS A 58 6.86 -1.45 1.48
C CYS A 58 7.46 -2.50 0.54
N ALA A 59 8.19 -3.51 1.07
CA ALA A 59 8.81 -4.54 0.26
C ALA A 59 7.75 -5.53 -0.25
N THR A 60 7.84 -5.87 -1.54
CA THR A 60 6.99 -6.88 -2.16
C THR A 60 7.64 -7.41 -3.44
N ALA A 61 7.43 -8.68 -3.76
CA ALA A 61 7.72 -9.30 -5.05
C ALA A 61 6.42 -9.45 -5.86
N GLY A 62 6.52 -9.64 -7.18
CA GLY A 62 5.38 -9.90 -8.07
C GLY A 62 4.50 -8.69 -8.43
N GLY A 63 4.73 -7.52 -7.86
CA GLY A 63 3.88 -6.34 -8.06
C GLY A 63 3.83 -5.79 -9.49
N LYS A 64 4.80 -6.13 -10.34
CA LYS A 64 4.88 -5.69 -11.75
C LYS A 64 4.27 -6.70 -12.74
N GLN A 65 4.14 -7.96 -12.35
CA GLN A 65 3.77 -9.08 -13.23
C GLN A 65 2.38 -9.64 -12.92
N ARG A 66 1.40 -8.76 -12.66
CA ARG A 66 0.02 -9.19 -12.32
C ARG A 66 -0.71 -9.99 -13.40
N MET A 67 -0.15 -10.12 -14.60
CA MET A 67 -0.79 -10.77 -15.76
C MET A 67 0.01 -11.96 -16.34
N GLY A 68 0.98 -12.48 -15.60
CA GLY A 68 1.74 -13.68 -15.98
C GLY A 68 1.56 -14.80 -14.96
N ASP A 69 2.05 -16.00 -15.30
CA ASP A 69 1.98 -17.19 -14.47
C ASP A 69 2.32 -16.89 -13.02
N ALA A 70 1.52 -17.44 -12.12
CA ALA A 70 1.72 -17.34 -10.69
C ALA A 70 3.12 -17.83 -10.33
N VAL A 71 4.02 -16.92 -10.01
CA VAL A 71 5.35 -17.29 -9.55
C VAL A 71 5.19 -17.65 -8.07
N LEU A 72 5.10 -18.96 -7.79
CA LEU A 72 5.01 -19.49 -6.41
C LEU A 72 6.13 -18.94 -5.53
N ASP A 73 7.30 -18.68 -6.11
CA ASP A 73 8.44 -18.07 -5.44
C ASP A 73 8.14 -16.68 -4.90
N ASP A 74 7.34 -15.87 -5.63
CA ASP A 74 6.94 -14.53 -5.15
C ASP A 74 6.00 -14.62 -3.96
N VAL A 75 5.06 -15.58 -3.95
CA VAL A 75 4.16 -15.83 -2.81
C VAL A 75 4.96 -16.20 -1.58
N GLN A 76 5.81 -17.23 -1.72
CA GLN A 76 6.62 -17.73 -0.61
C GLN A 76 7.56 -16.64 -0.09
N ASN A 77 8.22 -15.90 -0.99
CA ASN A 77 9.11 -14.81 -0.61
C ASN A 77 8.39 -13.71 0.16
N ASN A 78 7.22 -13.24 -0.31
CA ASN A 78 6.45 -12.22 0.39
C ASN A 78 6.03 -12.67 1.79
N ILE A 79 5.57 -13.92 1.93
CA ILE A 79 5.17 -14.49 3.21
C ILE A 79 6.38 -14.68 4.14
N ASN A 80 7.50 -15.21 3.63
CA ASN A 80 8.72 -15.40 4.42
C ASN A 80 9.28 -14.09 4.94
N VAL A 81 9.32 -13.04 4.09
CA VAL A 81 9.73 -11.70 4.52
C VAL A 81 8.85 -11.23 5.69
N PHE A 82 7.54 -11.36 5.58
CA PHE A 82 6.64 -10.98 6.67
C PHE A 82 6.87 -11.81 7.93
N LEU A 83 7.00 -13.15 7.81
CA LEU A 83 7.22 -14.07 8.92
C LEU A 83 8.52 -13.77 9.67
N ASN A 84 9.58 -13.36 8.96
CA ASN A 84 10.84 -12.98 9.58
C ASN A 84 10.68 -11.81 10.57
N PHE A 85 9.83 -10.84 10.27
CA PHE A 85 9.49 -9.76 11.21
C PHE A 85 8.45 -10.18 12.24
N PHE A 86 7.48 -11.01 11.86
CA PHE A 86 6.46 -11.51 12.78
C PHE A 86 7.07 -12.29 13.94
N ASN A 87 8.02 -13.17 13.64
CA ASN A 87 8.75 -13.98 14.61
C ASN A 87 9.82 -13.20 15.40
N ASN A 88 10.14 -11.98 15.02
CA ASN A 88 11.08 -11.08 15.67
C ASN A 88 10.37 -9.84 16.26
N SER A 89 9.09 -9.95 16.58
CA SER A 89 8.25 -8.84 17.03
C SER A 89 8.67 -8.23 18.38
N GLU A 90 9.54 -8.88 19.14
CA GLU A 90 10.11 -8.34 20.38
C GLU A 90 11.04 -7.14 20.14
N TYR A 91 11.66 -7.01 18.97
CA TYR A 91 12.66 -5.97 18.68
C TYR A 91 12.07 -4.64 18.18
N PHE A 92 10.75 -4.52 18.08
CA PHE A 92 10.09 -3.27 17.71
C PHE A 92 8.73 -3.12 18.41
N VAL A 93 8.19 -1.91 18.39
CA VAL A 93 6.88 -1.59 18.99
C VAL A 93 5.75 -1.72 17.99
N LYS A 94 5.99 -1.36 16.72
CA LYS A 94 4.97 -1.36 15.66
C LYS A 94 5.50 -1.91 14.34
N PHE A 95 4.66 -2.66 13.63
CA PHE A 95 4.89 -3.06 12.25
C PHE A 95 3.71 -2.59 11.39
N ILE A 96 3.98 -1.71 10.43
CA ILE A 96 2.98 -1.15 9.53
C ILE A 96 3.20 -1.78 8.14
N ASN A 97 2.31 -2.67 7.74
CA ASN A 97 2.33 -3.30 6.43
C ASN A 97 1.53 -2.48 5.42
N ILE A 98 2.13 -2.18 4.26
CA ILE A 98 1.38 -1.60 3.14
C ILE A 98 0.66 -2.73 2.41
N GLY A 99 -0.65 -2.78 2.62
CA GLY A 99 -1.57 -3.74 2.04
C GLY A 99 -2.03 -3.35 0.63
N SER A 100 -2.93 -4.14 0.06
CA SER A 100 -3.46 -3.94 -1.28
C SER A 100 -4.93 -4.33 -1.38
N GLY A 101 -5.75 -3.57 -2.10
CA GLY A 101 -7.12 -3.98 -2.45
C GLY A 101 -7.18 -5.32 -3.20
N SER A 102 -6.06 -5.79 -3.79
CA SER A 102 -5.99 -7.14 -4.37
C SER A 102 -6.18 -8.25 -3.34
N GLU A 103 -6.10 -7.95 -2.05
CA GLU A 103 -6.44 -8.87 -0.95
C GLU A 103 -7.91 -9.34 -0.98
N PHE A 104 -8.78 -8.63 -1.73
CA PHE A 104 -10.20 -8.95 -1.89
C PHE A 104 -10.53 -9.75 -3.18
N ASP A 105 -9.54 -10.23 -3.92
CA ASP A 105 -9.65 -10.88 -5.24
C ASP A 105 -10.03 -9.91 -6.39
N ILE A 106 -9.00 -9.35 -7.03
CA ILE A 106 -9.14 -8.40 -8.14
C ILE A 106 -9.89 -8.97 -9.37
N ALA A 107 -10.08 -10.30 -9.44
CA ALA A 107 -10.87 -10.94 -10.48
C ALA A 107 -12.39 -10.77 -10.27
N THR A 108 -12.81 -10.29 -9.10
CA THR A 108 -14.22 -10.05 -8.74
C THR A 108 -14.57 -8.57 -8.76
N ASN A 109 -15.84 -8.24 -8.57
CA ASN A 109 -16.29 -6.88 -8.34
C ASN A 109 -15.97 -6.50 -6.88
N ILE A 110 -15.04 -5.59 -6.68
CA ILE A 110 -14.68 -5.07 -5.36
C ILE A 110 -15.31 -3.69 -5.23
N ASP A 111 -16.53 -3.66 -4.70
CA ASP A 111 -17.32 -2.44 -4.57
C ASP A 111 -17.47 -2.07 -3.09
N ARG A 112 -16.84 -0.98 -2.69
CA ARG A 112 -16.82 -0.46 -1.30
C ARG A 112 -16.55 -1.57 -0.27
N ALA A 113 -15.55 -2.42 -0.57
CA ALA A 113 -15.21 -3.53 0.31
C ALA A 113 -14.82 -3.04 1.71
N SER A 114 -15.53 -3.50 2.74
CA SER A 114 -15.16 -3.22 4.14
C SER A 114 -13.90 -4.00 4.53
N GLU A 115 -13.21 -3.57 5.57
CA GLU A 115 -12.03 -4.28 6.10
C GLU A 115 -12.37 -5.72 6.47
N THR A 116 -13.56 -5.98 6.99
CA THR A 116 -14.01 -7.32 7.39
C THR A 116 -14.18 -8.28 6.23
N ALA A 117 -14.38 -7.79 5.00
CA ALA A 117 -14.45 -8.61 3.80
C ALA A 117 -13.16 -9.42 3.55
N LEU A 118 -12.03 -8.98 4.14
CA LEU A 118 -10.77 -9.73 4.13
C LEU A 118 -10.94 -11.17 4.62
N LEU A 119 -11.80 -11.40 5.62
CA LEU A 119 -11.95 -12.70 6.25
C LEU A 119 -12.66 -13.74 5.37
N THR A 120 -13.36 -13.31 4.33
CA THR A 120 -14.07 -14.19 3.39
C THR A 120 -13.49 -14.17 1.97
N ALA A 121 -12.57 -13.24 1.69
CA ALA A 121 -11.92 -13.12 0.38
C ALA A 121 -10.85 -14.20 0.16
N PHE A 122 -10.76 -14.74 -1.05
CA PHE A 122 -9.73 -15.71 -1.45
C PHE A 122 -9.19 -15.36 -2.83
N PRO A 123 -8.19 -14.45 -2.91
CA PRO A 123 -7.58 -14.07 -4.18
C PRO A 123 -6.97 -15.26 -4.91
N LYS A 124 -7.17 -15.30 -6.23
CA LYS A 124 -6.64 -16.37 -7.09
C LYS A 124 -5.27 -16.05 -7.66
N ASP A 125 -4.94 -14.77 -7.76
CA ASP A 125 -3.60 -14.35 -8.20
C ASP A 125 -2.60 -14.39 -7.05
N SER A 126 -1.33 -14.68 -7.37
CA SER A 126 -0.25 -14.87 -6.39
C SER A 126 -0.02 -13.64 -5.51
N TYR A 127 -0.08 -12.45 -6.12
CA TYR A 127 0.13 -11.21 -5.40
C TYR A 127 -0.98 -10.95 -4.39
N GLY A 128 -2.24 -11.00 -4.84
CA GLY A 128 -3.41 -10.84 -3.98
C GLY A 128 -3.45 -11.89 -2.87
N TYR A 129 -3.13 -13.15 -3.20
CA TYR A 129 -3.08 -14.24 -2.23
C TYR A 129 -2.03 -13.97 -1.14
N SER A 130 -0.80 -13.65 -1.52
CA SER A 130 0.26 -13.37 -0.51
C SER A 130 -0.10 -12.17 0.38
N LYS A 131 -0.66 -11.10 -0.20
CA LYS A 131 -1.10 -9.92 0.55
C LYS A 131 -2.27 -10.24 1.50
N ASN A 132 -3.25 -11.06 1.06
CA ASN A 132 -4.37 -11.50 1.90
C ASN A 132 -3.88 -12.32 3.11
N VAL A 133 -2.97 -13.29 2.89
CA VAL A 133 -2.39 -14.08 3.98
C VAL A 133 -1.68 -13.18 4.99
N ILE A 134 -0.83 -12.26 4.52
CA ILE A 134 -0.10 -11.32 5.37
C ILE A 134 -1.07 -10.44 6.18
N ALA A 135 -2.12 -9.88 5.55
CA ALA A 135 -3.10 -9.04 6.22
C ALA A 135 -3.86 -9.82 7.30
N ARG A 136 -4.28 -11.07 7.02
CA ARG A 136 -4.92 -11.94 8.03
C ARG A 136 -4.00 -12.24 9.19
N MET A 137 -2.73 -12.56 8.93
CA MET A 137 -1.74 -12.79 9.99
C MET A 137 -1.49 -11.54 10.82
N SER A 138 -1.46 -10.37 10.20
CA SER A 138 -1.32 -9.08 10.92
C SER A 138 -2.42 -8.88 11.95
N LEU A 139 -3.65 -9.32 11.68
CA LEU A 139 -4.77 -9.23 12.62
C LEU A 139 -4.59 -10.11 13.87
N THR A 140 -3.72 -11.11 13.85
CA THR A 140 -3.50 -12.01 14.99
C THR A 140 -2.52 -11.45 16.02
N HIS A 141 -1.79 -10.36 15.71
CA HIS A 141 -0.74 -9.83 16.58
C HIS A 141 -0.92 -8.33 16.87
N PRO A 142 -0.87 -7.90 18.16
CA PRO A 142 -1.23 -6.52 18.54
C PRO A 142 -0.32 -5.42 18.03
N LYS A 143 0.92 -5.74 17.62
CA LYS A 143 1.88 -4.78 17.10
C LYS A 143 1.80 -4.57 15.58
N PHE A 144 0.99 -5.38 14.86
CA PHE A 144 0.93 -5.40 13.41
C PHE A 144 -0.31 -4.66 12.89
N TYR A 145 -0.10 -3.80 11.92
CA TYR A 145 -1.10 -2.96 11.29
C TYR A 145 -1.03 -3.13 9.77
N THR A 146 -2.17 -3.13 9.09
CA THR A 146 -2.24 -3.12 7.62
C THR A 146 -2.93 -1.84 7.15
N LEU A 147 -2.23 -1.05 6.35
CA LEU A 147 -2.76 0.10 5.64
C LEU A 147 -2.99 -0.31 4.18
N ARG A 148 -4.26 -0.57 3.81
CA ARG A 148 -4.62 -1.14 2.51
C ARG A 148 -4.85 -0.08 1.45
N LEU A 149 -4.06 -0.12 0.39
CA LEU A 149 -4.17 0.73 -0.78
C LEU A 149 -4.86 -0.01 -1.94
N PHE A 150 -5.78 0.64 -2.64
CA PHE A 150 -6.33 0.17 -3.91
C PHE A 150 -5.49 0.69 -5.07
N GLY A 151 -5.28 1.97 -5.13
CA GLY A 151 -4.29 2.64 -5.95
C GLY A 151 -3.58 3.70 -5.12
N CYS A 152 -2.34 3.99 -5.47
CA CYS A 152 -1.61 5.10 -4.86
C CYS A 152 -0.91 5.89 -5.94
N PHE A 153 -0.79 7.21 -5.78
CA PHE A 153 -0.17 8.08 -6.78
C PHE A 153 0.60 9.23 -6.15
N ASP A 154 1.60 9.70 -6.88
CA ASP A 154 2.38 10.90 -6.61
C ASP A 154 3.10 11.33 -7.89
N LYS A 155 3.49 12.61 -8.00
CA LYS A 155 4.25 13.13 -9.15
C LYS A 155 5.55 12.36 -9.45
N THR A 156 6.08 11.62 -8.49
CA THR A 156 7.24 10.73 -8.65
C THR A 156 6.87 9.33 -9.12
N ASP A 157 5.61 9.11 -9.55
CA ASP A 157 5.16 7.83 -10.12
C ASP A 157 6.11 7.36 -11.22
N PRO A 158 6.46 6.06 -11.26
CA PRO A 158 7.17 5.48 -12.40
C PRO A 158 6.35 5.58 -13.69
N ASP A 159 7.02 5.70 -14.83
CA ASP A 159 6.38 5.92 -16.15
C ASP A 159 5.37 4.85 -16.55
N PHE A 160 5.54 3.61 -16.06
CA PHE A 160 4.59 2.51 -16.35
C PHE A 160 3.24 2.64 -15.63
N ARG A 161 3.07 3.60 -14.70
CA ARG A 161 1.82 3.77 -13.97
C ARG A 161 0.79 4.55 -14.76
N LEU A 162 -0.50 4.30 -14.45
CA LEU A 162 -1.60 4.82 -15.25
C LEU A 162 -1.56 6.34 -15.46
N PHE A 163 -1.35 7.11 -14.39
CA PHE A 163 -1.36 8.58 -14.50
C PHE A 163 -0.23 9.10 -15.37
N LYS A 164 0.99 8.54 -15.24
CA LYS A 164 2.11 8.88 -16.11
C LYS A 164 1.83 8.51 -17.58
N LYS A 165 1.38 7.29 -17.83
CA LYS A 165 1.01 6.84 -19.18
C LYS A 165 -0.08 7.70 -19.81
N PHE A 166 -1.09 8.07 -19.02
CA PHE A 166 -2.16 8.93 -19.48
C PHE A 166 -1.64 10.33 -19.83
N LEU A 167 -0.84 10.95 -18.96
CA LEU A 167 -0.26 12.28 -19.21
C LEU A 167 0.69 12.29 -20.41
N ASN A 168 1.49 11.24 -20.57
CA ASN A 168 2.38 11.05 -21.72
C ASN A 168 1.64 10.74 -23.04
N GLY A 169 0.31 10.53 -23.00
CA GLY A 169 -0.49 10.21 -24.19
C GLY A 169 -0.38 8.76 -24.66
N GLU A 170 0.23 7.87 -23.86
CA GLU A 170 0.31 6.44 -24.15
C GLU A 170 -1.04 5.73 -23.92
N ILE A 171 -1.91 6.32 -23.09
CA ILE A 171 -3.27 5.90 -22.84
C ILE A 171 -4.18 7.09 -23.11
N THR A 172 -5.10 6.94 -24.06
CA THR A 172 -6.08 7.98 -24.44
C THR A 172 -7.52 7.49 -24.24
N GLU A 173 -7.68 6.18 -24.08
CA GLU A 173 -8.98 5.50 -23.99
C GLU A 173 -8.98 4.55 -22.81
N ILE A 174 -10.14 4.44 -22.16
CA ILE A 174 -10.31 3.56 -20.98
C ILE A 174 -11.63 2.78 -21.03
N ALA A 175 -11.62 1.60 -20.41
CA ALA A 175 -12.83 0.94 -19.92
C ALA A 175 -13.13 1.51 -18.51
N ASP A 176 -14.19 2.30 -18.40
CA ASP A 176 -14.48 3.09 -17.21
C ASP A 176 -15.05 2.23 -16.07
N ARG A 177 -14.66 2.55 -14.84
CA ARG A 177 -15.13 1.90 -13.61
C ARG A 177 -14.81 2.77 -12.39
N GLN A 178 -15.46 2.53 -11.27
CA GLN A 178 -15.01 3.13 -10.02
C GLN A 178 -13.69 2.52 -9.56
N PHE A 179 -12.75 3.38 -9.23
CA PHE A 179 -11.40 2.99 -8.83
C PHE A 179 -10.85 3.95 -7.78
N ASP A 180 -10.47 3.42 -6.61
CA ASP A 180 -9.88 4.24 -5.58
C ASP A 180 -8.41 4.52 -5.83
N TYR A 181 -8.07 5.79 -5.82
CA TYR A 181 -6.70 6.29 -5.74
C TYR A 181 -6.51 7.12 -4.48
N PHE A 182 -5.44 6.85 -3.75
CA PHE A 182 -5.05 7.54 -2.54
C PHE A 182 -3.68 8.19 -2.73
N SER A 183 -3.48 9.44 -2.32
CA SER A 183 -2.19 10.09 -2.53
C SER A 183 -1.11 9.54 -1.59
N ALA A 184 0.14 9.51 -2.06
CA ALA A 184 1.26 9.10 -1.22
C ALA A 184 1.47 10.05 -0.03
N ARG A 185 1.11 11.34 -0.18
CA ARG A 185 1.15 12.32 0.90
C ARG A 185 0.14 12.00 1.99
N ASP A 186 -1.10 11.75 1.63
CA ASP A 186 -2.14 11.40 2.61
C ASP A 186 -1.84 10.04 3.28
N LEU A 187 -1.24 9.11 2.55
CA LEU A 187 -0.73 7.86 3.14
C LEU A 187 0.30 8.15 4.23
N CYS A 188 1.21 9.10 4.00
CA CYS A 188 2.18 9.49 5.02
C CYS A 188 1.51 10.11 6.26
N THR A 189 0.48 10.92 6.08
CA THR A 189 -0.33 11.45 7.20
C THR A 189 -0.97 10.31 8.02
N VAL A 190 -1.50 9.28 7.35
CA VAL A 190 -2.03 8.09 8.02
C VAL A 190 -0.90 7.33 8.75
N ILE A 191 0.25 7.13 8.12
CA ILE A 191 1.40 6.47 8.73
C ILE A 191 1.85 7.23 9.99
N GLU A 192 1.98 8.54 9.94
CA GLU A 192 2.37 9.36 11.09
C GLU A 192 1.34 9.28 12.23
N TYR A 193 0.06 9.22 11.90
CA TYR A 193 -0.97 8.97 12.90
C TYR A 193 -0.76 7.62 13.62
N TYR A 194 -0.47 6.54 12.86
CA TYR A 194 -0.18 5.24 13.44
C TYR A 194 1.13 5.21 14.23
N LEU A 195 2.14 5.95 13.83
CA LEU A 195 3.41 6.05 14.54
C LEU A 195 3.26 6.74 15.90
N ASN A 196 2.44 7.79 15.98
CA ASN A 196 2.36 8.67 17.14
C ASN A 196 1.20 8.33 18.10
N ASN A 197 0.25 7.49 17.71
CA ASN A 197 -0.93 7.17 18.51
C ASN A 197 -1.07 5.67 18.77
N HIS A 198 -1.77 5.33 19.86
CA HIS A 198 -2.25 3.97 20.07
C HIS A 198 -3.55 3.79 19.29
N VAL A 199 -3.50 3.04 18.18
CA VAL A 199 -4.65 2.81 17.30
C VAL A 199 -5.21 1.42 17.51
N LEU A 200 -6.52 1.33 17.79
CA LEU A 200 -7.20 0.05 17.99
C LEU A 200 -7.47 -0.69 16.67
N TYR A 201 -7.70 0.06 15.60
CA TYR A 201 -7.98 -0.50 14.28
C TYR A 201 -6.68 -0.90 13.59
N ARG A 202 -6.49 -2.21 13.43
CA ARG A 202 -5.24 -2.78 12.90
C ARG A 202 -5.27 -3.03 11.40
N ASP A 203 -6.42 -2.89 10.77
CA ASP A 203 -6.64 -3.05 9.34
C ASP A 203 -7.51 -1.91 8.85
N VAL A 204 -7.01 -1.10 7.92
CA VAL A 204 -7.68 0.11 7.43
C VAL A 204 -7.51 0.26 5.93
N ASN A 205 -8.62 0.49 5.23
CA ASN A 205 -8.61 0.90 3.84
C ASN A 205 -8.18 2.36 3.71
N CYS A 206 -7.02 2.61 3.13
CA CYS A 206 -6.57 3.96 2.80
C CYS A 206 -7.21 4.40 1.48
N VAL A 207 -8.42 4.93 1.59
CA VAL A 207 -9.25 5.39 0.49
C VAL A 207 -10.05 6.63 0.93
N TYR A 208 -10.36 7.50 -0.01
CA TYR A 208 -11.28 8.61 0.24
C TYR A 208 -12.72 8.10 0.31
N ARG A 209 -13.59 8.85 0.99
CA ARG A 209 -15.00 8.47 1.18
C ARG A 209 -15.77 8.46 -0.14
N ASP A 210 -15.57 9.49 -0.95
CA ASP A 210 -16.25 9.64 -2.23
C ASP A 210 -15.61 8.71 -3.28
N LYS A 211 -16.47 7.99 -4.02
CA LYS A 211 -16.06 7.04 -5.05
C LYS A 211 -16.25 7.65 -6.42
N LEU A 212 -15.17 7.80 -7.15
CA LEU A 212 -15.17 8.38 -8.48
C LEU A 212 -14.91 7.31 -9.54
N TYR A 213 -15.47 7.55 -10.72
CA TYR A 213 -15.09 6.81 -11.90
C TYR A 213 -13.68 7.20 -12.36
N LEU A 214 -13.01 6.27 -13.00
CA LEU A 214 -11.66 6.51 -13.52
C LEU A 214 -11.63 7.68 -14.52
N SER A 215 -12.70 7.81 -15.33
CA SER A 215 -12.89 8.94 -16.25
C SER A 215 -12.99 10.28 -15.53
N GLU A 216 -13.65 10.34 -14.37
CA GLU A 216 -13.73 11.56 -13.55
C GLU A 216 -12.37 11.93 -12.97
N ILE A 217 -11.60 10.93 -12.53
CA ILE A 217 -10.26 11.13 -11.98
C ILE A 217 -9.30 11.62 -13.07
N LEU A 218 -9.25 10.92 -14.22
CA LEU A 218 -8.38 11.28 -15.34
C LEU A 218 -8.81 12.59 -16.00
N GLY A 219 -10.12 12.85 -16.06
CA GLY A 219 -10.69 14.08 -16.56
C GLY A 219 -10.24 15.35 -15.83
N LYS A 220 -9.76 15.22 -14.58
CA LYS A 220 -9.14 16.33 -13.84
C LYS A 220 -7.77 16.75 -14.40
N PHE A 221 -7.10 15.88 -15.16
CA PHE A 221 -5.86 16.18 -15.86
C PHE A 221 -6.11 16.70 -17.28
N LYS A 222 -6.83 15.92 -18.08
CA LYS A 222 -7.20 16.23 -19.47
C LYS A 222 -8.36 15.31 -19.91
N PRO A 223 -9.08 15.65 -21.01
CA PRO A 223 -10.15 14.80 -21.54
C PRO A 223 -9.68 13.37 -21.83
N VAL A 224 -10.56 12.40 -21.56
CA VAL A 224 -10.33 10.97 -21.78
C VAL A 224 -11.50 10.37 -22.53
N THR A 225 -11.24 9.44 -23.45
CA THR A 225 -12.27 8.71 -24.20
C THR A 225 -12.69 7.47 -23.42
N ILE A 226 -14.00 7.28 -23.24
CA ILE A 226 -14.56 6.07 -22.62
C ILE A 226 -14.98 5.11 -23.75
N THR A 227 -14.37 3.93 -23.80
CA THR A 227 -14.70 2.90 -24.80
C THR A 227 -15.76 1.91 -24.34
N SER A 228 -15.82 1.67 -23.03
CA SER A 228 -16.79 0.76 -22.43
C SER A 228 -16.91 1.04 -20.93
N ILE A 229 -17.94 0.46 -20.30
CA ILE A 229 -18.06 0.42 -18.84
C ILE A 229 -17.60 -0.96 -18.36
N ASN A 230 -16.69 -0.96 -17.39
CA ASN A 230 -16.27 -2.18 -16.72
C ASN A 230 -17.09 -2.33 -15.42
N GLU A 231 -17.89 -3.37 -15.35
CA GLU A 231 -18.77 -3.64 -14.20
C GLU A 231 -18.01 -4.02 -12.92
N ARG A 232 -16.70 -4.29 -13.01
CA ARG A 232 -15.87 -4.63 -11.86
C ARG A 232 -15.22 -3.38 -11.29
N ASN A 233 -15.82 -2.83 -10.25
CA ASN A 233 -15.23 -1.77 -9.46
C ASN A 233 -14.00 -2.26 -8.67
N TYR A 234 -13.17 -1.32 -8.23
CA TYR A 234 -12.02 -1.60 -7.39
C TYR A 234 -11.92 -0.51 -6.31
N THR A 235 -12.80 -0.66 -5.30
CA THR A 235 -12.99 0.36 -4.25
C THR A 235 -13.12 -0.26 -2.86
N GLY A 236 -12.62 0.45 -1.84
CA GLY A 236 -12.77 0.11 -0.43
C GLY A 236 -13.83 0.98 0.27
N ASP A 237 -14.29 0.56 1.42
CA ASP A 237 -15.07 1.41 2.32
C ASP A 237 -14.12 2.39 3.05
N GLY A 238 -14.35 3.69 2.89
CA GLY A 238 -13.56 4.75 3.53
C GLY A 238 -14.11 5.22 4.88
N THR A 239 -15.17 4.58 5.40
CA THR A 239 -15.85 5.01 6.62
C THR A 239 -14.92 4.99 7.83
N LEU A 240 -14.14 3.93 7.97
CA LEU A 240 -13.23 3.78 9.11
C LEU A 240 -12.12 4.84 9.12
N LEU A 241 -11.45 5.05 7.98
CA LEU A 241 -10.42 6.08 7.86
C LEU A 241 -10.96 7.48 8.08
N SER A 242 -12.13 7.80 7.53
CA SER A 242 -12.76 9.11 7.71
C SER A 242 -13.10 9.39 9.18
N GLY A 243 -13.36 8.35 9.98
CA GLY A 243 -13.60 8.47 11.42
C GLY A 243 -12.37 8.89 12.24
N PHE A 244 -11.17 8.83 11.68
CA PHE A 244 -9.95 9.32 12.36
C PHE A 244 -9.81 10.85 12.35
N ASN A 245 -10.62 11.55 11.56
CA ASN A 245 -10.62 13.02 11.41
C ASN A 245 -9.22 13.59 11.11
N LEU A 246 -8.47 12.92 10.23
CA LEU A 246 -7.16 13.37 9.79
C LEU A 246 -7.30 14.54 8.81
N ASP A 247 -6.34 15.47 8.86
CA ASP A 247 -6.23 16.56 7.88
C ASP A 247 -5.57 16.02 6.60
N LEU A 248 -6.40 15.39 5.75
CA LEU A 248 -5.98 14.85 4.46
C LEU A 248 -6.16 15.91 3.37
N ASP A 249 -5.21 15.98 2.45
CA ASP A 249 -5.31 16.87 1.28
C ASP A 249 -6.49 16.51 0.38
N GLY A 250 -6.86 15.25 0.33
CA GLY A 250 -7.90 14.73 -0.54
C GLY A 250 -7.46 14.61 -2.00
N LEU A 251 -8.31 13.97 -2.80
CA LEU A 251 -7.97 13.64 -4.18
C LEU A 251 -7.74 14.88 -5.07
N ASP A 252 -8.60 15.87 -4.95
CA ASP A 252 -8.56 17.05 -5.83
C ASP A 252 -7.31 17.91 -5.63
N LYS A 253 -6.89 18.13 -4.39
CA LYS A 253 -5.66 18.86 -4.10
C LYS A 253 -4.46 18.03 -4.55
N SER A 254 -4.44 16.73 -4.24
CA SER A 254 -3.33 15.85 -4.62
C SER A 254 -3.16 15.72 -6.14
N ILE A 255 -4.24 15.80 -6.92
CA ILE A 255 -4.16 15.83 -8.40
C ILE A 255 -3.59 17.16 -8.88
N ARG A 256 -3.98 18.30 -8.31
CA ARG A 256 -3.37 19.59 -8.65
C ARG A 256 -1.87 19.62 -8.36
N ASP A 257 -1.44 19.04 -7.25
CA ASP A 257 -0.03 18.97 -6.87
C ASP A 257 0.77 17.97 -7.74
N TYR A 258 0.07 17.05 -8.42
CA TYR A 258 0.67 16.10 -9.36
C TYR A 258 1.02 16.77 -10.70
N GLN A 259 0.25 17.75 -11.15
CA GLN A 259 0.47 18.50 -12.42
C GLN A 259 1.68 19.44 -12.32
#